data_15b45f2fe295a8b4f1e8b55f7f9d859d
#
_entry.id   15b45f2fe295a8b4f1e8b55f7f9d859d
#
_cell.length_a   1.000
_cell.length_b   1.000
_cell.length_c   1.000
_cell.angle_alpha   90.00
_cell.angle_beta   90.00
_cell.angle_gamma   90.00
#
_symmetry.space_group_name_H-M   'P 1'
#
loop_
_entity.id
_entity.type
_entity.pdbx_description
1 polymer ?
#
loop_
_entity_poly.entity_id
_entity_poly.type
_entity_poly.pdbx_seq_one_letter_code
_entity_poly.pdbx_strand_id
1 'polypeptide(L)'
;RHTFSQRRHLKAELRPGSLARFRFFAAAATTGLKGREKMIVVNPQTVTNRELAALAMQAKGRISRLYLHWTAGHYEDVYDDYHLNIGPGGEMYLTCKTFTEVKEHTWHRNTGSIGIALCCASEAQACSGRDTDFGGEPPTVVQIETLAKAVAVLTACLELEINVLTVTTHCEAVLFDGYGP
;
A
#
# COMPACT_ATOMS: atom_id res chain seq x y z
N ARG A 1 35.05 -18.27 43.94
CA ARG A 1 35.05 -19.41 43.01
C ARG A 1 34.05 -19.13 41.90
N HIS A 2 34.55 -19.17 40.67
CA HIS A 2 33.94 -18.80 39.44
C HIS A 2 32.69 -19.58 39.08
N THR A 3 31.73 -18.96 38.37
CA THR A 3 31.04 -19.63 37.28
C THR A 3 30.68 -18.64 36.14
N PHE A 4 31.11 -19.01 34.97
CA PHE A 4 30.97 -18.38 33.68
C PHE A 4 29.50 -18.29 33.23
N SER A 5 29.07 -17.09 32.84
CA SER A 5 27.81 -16.89 32.12
C SER A 5 28.04 -17.14 30.62
N GLN A 6 27.47 -18.19 30.10
CA GLN A 6 27.44 -18.48 28.68
C GLN A 6 26.43 -17.57 27.97
N ARG A 7 26.93 -16.63 27.19
CA ARG A 7 26.13 -15.92 26.17
C ARG A 7 25.84 -16.89 25.03
N ARG A 8 24.61 -17.34 24.91
CA ARG A 8 24.12 -18.04 23.73
C ARG A 8 23.80 -17.01 22.65
N HIS A 9 24.61 -16.99 21.59
CA HIS A 9 24.31 -16.35 20.33
C HIS A 9 23.17 -17.15 19.65
N LEU A 10 21.97 -16.58 19.64
CA LEU A 10 20.91 -17.02 18.74
C LEU A 10 21.25 -16.49 17.34
N LYS A 11 21.85 -17.35 16.53
CA LYS A 11 21.83 -17.18 15.07
C LYS A 11 20.41 -17.48 14.60
N ALA A 12 19.67 -16.45 14.21
CA ALA A 12 18.44 -16.63 13.46
C ALA A 12 18.79 -17.09 12.04
N GLU A 13 18.70 -18.40 11.79
CA GLU A 13 18.73 -18.93 10.43
C GLU A 13 17.42 -18.54 9.74
N LEU A 14 17.53 -17.62 8.77
CA LEU A 14 16.48 -17.33 7.82
C LEU A 14 16.29 -18.58 6.93
N ARG A 15 15.23 -19.33 7.16
CA ARG A 15 14.81 -20.42 6.26
C ARG A 15 14.30 -19.79 4.96
N PRO A 16 14.82 -20.17 3.78
CA PRO A 16 14.25 -19.77 2.50
C PRO A 16 12.97 -20.59 2.29
N GLY A 17 11.80 -19.94 2.27
CA GLY A 17 10.55 -20.63 1.95
C GLY A 17 9.26 -20.11 2.55
N SER A 18 9.21 -18.91 3.07
CA SER A 18 7.94 -18.27 3.42
C SER A 18 7.76 -17.00 2.59
N LEU A 19 7.49 -17.16 1.30
CA LEU A 19 6.79 -16.14 0.53
C LEU A 19 5.40 -16.04 1.14
N ALA A 20 5.20 -15.04 1.99
CA ALA A 20 3.88 -14.64 2.43
C ALA A 20 3.04 -14.43 1.17
N ARG A 21 2.06 -15.31 0.95
CA ARG A 21 1.12 -15.20 -0.17
C ARG A 21 0.22 -14.01 0.13
N PHE A 22 0.61 -12.83 -0.33
CA PHE A 22 -0.28 -11.68 -0.41
C PHE A 22 -1.40 -12.06 -1.38
N ARG A 23 -2.58 -12.33 -0.84
CA ARG A 23 -3.77 -12.59 -1.63
C ARG A 23 -4.38 -11.24 -1.95
N PHE A 24 -4.19 -10.75 -3.16
CA PHE A 24 -4.94 -9.62 -3.67
C PHE A 24 -6.34 -10.09 -4.05
N PHE A 25 -7.38 -9.56 -3.41
CA PHE A 25 -8.76 -9.75 -3.82
C PHE A 25 -9.22 -8.52 -4.58
N ALA A 26 -9.79 -8.72 -5.76
CA ALA A 26 -10.43 -7.67 -6.53
C ALA A 26 -11.76 -7.29 -5.89
N ALA A 27 -11.95 -6.01 -5.61
CA ALA A 27 -13.29 -5.47 -5.45
C ALA A 27 -13.76 -4.99 -6.83
N ALA A 28 -14.78 -5.63 -7.36
CA ALA A 28 -15.43 -5.18 -8.57
C ALA A 28 -16.09 -3.82 -8.32
N ALA A 29 -15.73 -2.82 -9.11
CA ALA A 29 -16.48 -1.58 -9.17
C ALA A 29 -17.85 -1.88 -9.79
N THR A 30 -18.88 -2.01 -8.98
CA THR A 30 -20.27 -2.13 -9.45
C THR A 30 -21.02 -0.83 -9.16
N THR A 31 -21.32 -0.15 -10.23
CA THR A 31 -22.56 0.64 -10.53
C THR A 31 -23.36 1.15 -9.33
N GLY A 32 -23.41 2.48 -9.18
CA GLY A 32 -24.58 3.10 -8.58
C GLY A 32 -24.40 4.32 -7.69
N LEU A 33 -23.22 4.80 -7.46
CA LEU A 33 -23.00 6.15 -6.95
C LEU A 33 -22.28 6.94 -8.05
N LYS A 34 -22.73 8.16 -8.35
CA LYS A 34 -21.98 9.09 -9.20
C LYS A 34 -20.60 9.27 -8.55
N GLY A 35 -19.66 8.37 -8.91
CA GLY A 35 -18.28 8.45 -8.47
C GLY A 35 -17.71 9.77 -8.96
N ARG A 36 -17.12 10.55 -8.06
CA ARG A 36 -16.24 11.63 -8.44
C ARG A 36 -15.22 11.07 -9.42
N GLU A 37 -15.03 11.72 -10.58
CA GLU A 37 -13.97 11.33 -11.50
C GLU A 37 -12.64 11.43 -10.76
N LYS A 38 -11.88 10.34 -10.77
CA LYS A 38 -10.53 10.32 -10.22
C LYS A 38 -9.67 11.33 -10.96
N MET A 39 -8.97 12.18 -10.23
CA MET A 39 -8.17 13.25 -10.83
C MET A 39 -6.76 12.73 -11.11
N ILE A 40 -6.38 12.71 -12.40
CA ILE A 40 -5.02 12.37 -12.83
C ILE A 40 -4.11 13.57 -12.55
N VAL A 41 -2.99 13.30 -11.91
CA VAL A 41 -1.96 14.30 -11.60
C VAL A 41 -1.02 14.48 -12.79
N VAL A 42 -0.97 15.69 -13.33
CA VAL A 42 -0.05 16.03 -14.42
C VAL A 42 1.32 16.37 -13.83
N ASN A 43 2.39 15.75 -14.36
CA ASN A 43 3.77 15.92 -13.88
C ASN A 43 3.93 15.61 -12.37
N PRO A 44 3.61 14.40 -11.92
CA PRO A 44 3.70 14.04 -10.52
C PRO A 44 5.14 14.13 -10.01
N GLN A 45 5.32 14.57 -8.78
CA GLN A 45 6.62 14.64 -8.14
C GLN A 45 7.08 13.23 -7.72
N THR A 46 8.27 12.83 -8.15
CA THR A 46 8.89 11.60 -7.65
C THR A 46 9.46 11.80 -6.25
N VAL A 47 9.45 10.72 -5.46
CA VAL A 47 9.98 10.71 -4.10
C VAL A 47 10.92 9.52 -3.91
N THR A 48 12.00 9.74 -3.18
CA THR A 48 12.94 8.69 -2.75
C THR A 48 12.52 8.07 -1.42
N ASN A 49 13.05 6.89 -1.08
CA ASN A 49 12.83 6.28 0.25
C ASN A 49 13.28 7.19 1.41
N ARG A 50 14.31 8.03 1.20
CA ARG A 50 14.78 8.98 2.22
C ARG A 50 13.76 10.09 2.47
N GLU A 51 13.18 10.64 1.42
CA GLU A 51 12.13 11.66 1.51
C GLU A 51 10.85 11.08 2.08
N LEU A 52 10.48 9.85 1.66
CA LEU A 52 9.36 9.10 2.20
C LEU A 52 9.50 8.92 3.72
N ALA A 53 10.70 8.52 4.18
CA ALA A 53 11.00 8.38 5.61
C ALA A 53 10.86 9.71 6.36
N ALA A 54 11.38 10.80 5.80
CA ALA A 54 11.29 12.13 6.42
C ALA A 54 9.84 12.60 6.61
N LEU A 55 8.98 12.38 5.60
CA LEU A 55 7.54 12.68 5.67
C LEU A 55 6.82 11.78 6.68
N ALA A 56 7.16 10.49 6.73
CA ALA A 56 6.59 9.55 7.69
C ALA A 56 6.92 9.94 9.14
N MET A 57 8.16 10.31 9.42
CA MET A 57 8.58 10.78 10.74
C MET A 57 7.80 12.01 11.21
N GLN A 58 7.45 12.94 10.30
CA GLN A 58 6.62 14.11 10.62
C GLN A 58 5.17 13.75 10.95
N ALA A 59 4.69 12.61 10.42
CA ALA A 59 3.34 12.12 10.62
C ALA A 59 3.20 11.10 11.77
N LYS A 60 4.30 10.75 12.43
CA LYS A 60 4.34 9.78 13.54
C LYS A 60 3.33 10.14 14.63
N GLY A 61 2.62 9.14 15.14
CA GLY A 61 1.56 9.28 16.13
C GLY A 61 0.23 9.82 15.61
N ARG A 62 0.17 10.24 14.33
CA ARG A 62 -1.07 10.71 13.68
C ARG A 62 -1.60 9.75 12.63
N ILE A 63 -0.75 8.84 12.15
CA ILE A 63 -1.09 7.77 11.22
C ILE A 63 -1.09 6.44 11.97
N SER A 64 -2.13 5.66 11.77
CA SER A 64 -2.31 4.34 12.40
C SER A 64 -2.44 3.20 11.42
N ARG A 65 -2.63 3.47 10.13
CA ARG A 65 -2.90 2.45 9.11
C ARG A 65 -2.33 2.82 7.75
N LEU A 66 -1.95 1.79 6.99
CA LEU A 66 -1.62 1.86 5.56
C LEU A 66 -2.64 1.03 4.79
N TYR A 67 -3.25 1.61 3.76
CA TYR A 67 -4.15 0.90 2.85
C TYR A 67 -3.48 0.73 1.49
N LEU A 68 -3.48 -0.52 0.99
CA LEU A 68 -2.83 -0.91 -0.25
C LEU A 68 -3.87 -1.08 -1.35
N HIS A 69 -3.62 -0.47 -2.49
CA HIS A 69 -4.54 -0.40 -3.62
C HIS A 69 -3.83 -0.70 -4.94
N TRP A 70 -4.61 -0.90 -5.99
CA TRP A 70 -4.23 -0.58 -7.36
C TRP A 70 -5.16 0.52 -7.90
N THR A 71 -4.71 1.25 -8.89
CA THR A 71 -5.47 2.41 -9.40
C THR A 71 -6.68 2.02 -10.24
N ALA A 72 -6.71 0.82 -10.83
CA ALA A 72 -7.60 0.44 -11.92
C ALA A 72 -7.55 1.44 -13.09
N GLY A 73 -6.38 2.06 -13.29
CA GLY A 73 -6.03 2.96 -14.37
C GLY A 73 -4.84 2.41 -15.16
N HIS A 74 -4.36 3.19 -16.14
CA HIS A 74 -3.19 2.84 -16.92
C HIS A 74 -1.90 2.96 -16.10
N TYR A 75 -0.81 2.39 -16.59
CA TYR A 75 0.50 2.44 -15.93
C TYR A 75 1.02 3.87 -15.70
N GLU A 76 0.67 4.79 -16.57
CA GLU A 76 1.02 6.20 -16.50
C GLU A 76 0.08 7.05 -15.64
N ASP A 77 -1.06 6.50 -15.23
CA ASP A 77 -2.08 7.24 -14.49
C ASP A 77 -1.73 7.33 -12.99
N VAL A 78 -1.31 8.51 -12.58
CA VAL A 78 -1.11 8.85 -11.16
C VAL A 78 -2.33 9.60 -10.65
N TYR A 79 -2.98 9.08 -9.62
CA TYR A 79 -4.22 9.66 -9.09
C TYR A 79 -4.02 10.40 -7.78
N ASP A 80 -4.73 11.52 -7.63
CA ASP A 80 -4.70 12.35 -6.42
C ASP A 80 -5.43 11.72 -5.22
N ASP A 81 -6.20 10.67 -5.44
CA ASP A 81 -6.93 9.95 -4.38
C ASP A 81 -6.02 9.20 -3.39
N TYR A 82 -4.77 8.97 -3.75
CA TYR A 82 -3.78 8.26 -2.92
C TYR A 82 -2.67 9.19 -2.48
N HIS A 83 -1.99 8.90 -1.39
CA HIS A 83 -0.83 9.66 -0.93
C HIS A 83 0.42 9.32 -1.74
N LEU A 84 0.57 8.03 -2.08
CA LEU A 84 1.69 7.48 -2.83
C LEU A 84 1.18 6.60 -3.95
N ASN A 85 1.62 6.88 -5.18
CA ASN A 85 1.39 6.03 -6.34
C ASN A 85 2.73 5.41 -6.76
N ILE A 86 2.71 4.15 -7.23
CA ILE A 86 3.91 3.43 -7.67
C ILE A 86 3.73 3.05 -9.13
N GLY A 87 4.58 3.62 -9.98
CA GLY A 87 4.62 3.36 -11.43
C GLY A 87 5.19 1.98 -11.78
N PRO A 88 5.03 1.52 -13.03
CA PRO A 88 5.40 0.17 -13.47
C PRO A 88 6.90 -0.14 -13.37
N GLY A 89 7.77 0.87 -13.44
CA GLY A 89 9.22 0.75 -13.23
C GLY A 89 9.64 0.90 -11.78
N GLY A 90 8.70 1.08 -10.84
CA GLY A 90 8.98 1.27 -9.42
C GLY A 90 9.17 2.73 -9.02
N GLU A 91 8.82 3.67 -9.90
CA GLU A 91 8.81 5.09 -9.58
C GLU A 91 7.77 5.35 -8.48
N MET A 92 8.16 6.09 -7.47
CA MET A 92 7.26 6.52 -6.40
C MET A 92 6.83 7.95 -6.63
N TYR A 93 5.54 8.20 -6.78
CA TYR A 93 4.94 9.51 -7.00
C TYR A 93 4.15 9.96 -5.78
N LEU A 94 4.54 11.09 -5.22
CA LEU A 94 3.88 11.69 -4.08
C LEU A 94 2.81 12.68 -4.56
N THR A 95 1.59 12.57 -4.02
CA THR A 95 0.45 13.44 -4.36
C THR A 95 -0.07 14.26 -3.17
N CYS A 96 0.67 14.25 -2.08
CA CYS A 96 0.37 15.03 -0.87
C CYS A 96 1.58 15.82 -0.41
N LYS A 97 1.35 16.88 0.35
CA LYS A 97 2.43 17.64 1.01
C LYS A 97 2.82 17.00 2.34
N THR A 98 1.87 16.37 3.01
CA THR A 98 2.07 15.66 4.28
C THR A 98 1.21 14.39 4.30
N PHE A 99 1.64 13.35 5.00
CA PHE A 99 0.84 12.14 5.17
C PHE A 99 -0.38 12.30 6.09
N THR A 100 -0.56 13.47 6.69
CA THR A 100 -1.75 13.78 7.49
C THR A 100 -2.87 14.44 6.68
N GLU A 101 -2.64 14.72 5.40
CA GLU A 101 -3.72 15.07 4.48
C GLU A 101 -4.70 13.89 4.38
N VAL A 102 -5.98 14.19 4.24
CA VAL A 102 -7.01 13.17 4.04
C VAL A 102 -7.23 12.98 2.54
N LYS A 103 -6.93 11.79 2.04
CA LYS A 103 -7.13 11.39 0.64
C LYS A 103 -8.28 10.39 0.55
N GLU A 104 -9.04 10.38 -0.56
CA GLU A 104 -10.29 9.62 -0.70
C GLU A 104 -10.07 8.18 -1.21
N HIS A 105 -9.13 7.42 -0.61
CA HIS A 105 -8.73 6.10 -1.06
C HIS A 105 -9.54 4.94 -0.48
N THR A 106 -10.15 5.12 0.69
CA THR A 106 -10.91 4.04 1.36
C THR A 106 -12.08 4.65 2.13
N TRP A 107 -13.31 4.37 1.69
CA TRP A 107 -14.52 4.91 2.27
C TRP A 107 -14.56 4.73 3.80
N HIS A 108 -14.88 5.79 4.53
CA HIS A 108 -14.91 5.89 6.01
C HIS A 108 -13.58 5.56 6.75
N ARG A 109 -12.46 5.34 6.03
CA ARG A 109 -11.17 4.96 6.65
C ARG A 109 -10.00 5.86 6.24
N ASN A 110 -10.31 7.03 5.66
CA ASN A 110 -9.30 7.94 5.11
C ASN A 110 -8.53 8.69 6.19
N THR A 111 -9.18 9.03 7.30
CA THR A 111 -8.56 9.79 8.39
C THR A 111 -7.52 8.96 9.15
N GLY A 112 -6.32 9.52 9.33
CA GLY A 112 -5.24 8.85 10.07
C GLY A 112 -4.66 7.64 9.33
N SER A 113 -4.79 7.58 8.01
CA SER A 113 -4.28 6.52 7.18
C SER A 113 -3.52 7.05 5.96
N ILE A 114 -2.65 6.21 5.40
CA ILE A 114 -1.95 6.47 4.14
C ILE A 114 -2.45 5.47 3.10
N GLY A 115 -3.00 5.97 1.99
CA GLY A 115 -3.31 5.15 0.81
C GLY A 115 -2.11 5.08 -0.12
N ILE A 116 -1.74 3.86 -0.50
CA ILE A 116 -0.66 3.55 -1.44
C ILE A 116 -1.25 2.75 -2.59
N ALA A 117 -1.08 3.19 -3.83
CA ALA A 117 -1.62 2.51 -5.00
C ALA A 117 -0.53 2.11 -6.01
N LEU A 118 -0.70 0.96 -6.64
CA LEU A 118 0.04 0.59 -7.83
C LEU A 118 -0.67 1.16 -9.05
N CYS A 119 0.02 1.89 -9.92
CA CYS A 119 -0.52 2.35 -11.20
C CYS A 119 -0.62 1.17 -12.15
N CYS A 120 -1.79 0.55 -12.26
CA CYS A 120 -1.99 -0.66 -13.04
C CYS A 120 -3.47 -1.06 -13.10
N ALA A 121 -3.75 -2.12 -13.87
CA ALA A 121 -5.02 -2.82 -13.88
C ALA A 121 -6.19 -2.03 -14.49
N SER A 122 -5.94 -1.25 -15.57
CA SER A 122 -6.93 -0.42 -16.26
C SER A 122 -8.15 -1.19 -16.75
N GLU A 123 -7.96 -2.47 -17.10
CA GLU A 123 -9.01 -3.36 -17.63
C GLU A 123 -9.32 -4.51 -16.68
N ALA A 124 -8.98 -4.37 -15.40
CA ALA A 124 -9.16 -5.45 -14.44
C ALA A 124 -10.62 -5.89 -14.30
N GLN A 125 -10.82 -7.20 -14.27
CA GLN A 125 -12.11 -7.84 -14.03
C GLN A 125 -11.99 -8.85 -12.89
N ALA A 126 -12.92 -8.79 -11.94
CA ALA A 126 -13.05 -9.81 -10.92
C ALA A 126 -13.76 -11.01 -11.53
N CYS A 127 -13.04 -12.11 -11.77
CA CYS A 127 -13.59 -13.32 -12.36
C CYS A 127 -14.28 -14.20 -11.31
N SER A 128 -13.78 -14.19 -10.09
CA SER A 128 -14.39 -14.89 -8.93
C SER A 128 -13.84 -14.26 -7.65
N GLY A 129 -14.36 -14.62 -6.50
CA GLY A 129 -13.86 -14.11 -5.20
C GLY A 129 -12.40 -14.47 -4.88
N ARG A 130 -11.69 -15.15 -5.78
CA ARG A 130 -10.28 -15.55 -5.59
C ARG A 130 -9.37 -15.19 -6.76
N ASP A 131 -9.94 -14.96 -7.94
CA ASP A 131 -9.19 -14.74 -9.16
C ASP A 131 -9.55 -13.38 -9.76
N THR A 132 -8.54 -12.62 -10.10
CA THR A 132 -8.65 -11.34 -10.79
C THR A 132 -7.88 -11.42 -12.10
N ASP A 133 -8.56 -11.12 -13.18
CA ASP A 133 -7.88 -10.79 -14.42
C ASP A 133 -7.48 -9.31 -14.34
N PHE A 134 -6.20 -9.03 -14.38
CA PHE A 134 -5.67 -7.66 -14.32
C PHE A 134 -5.61 -6.96 -15.68
N GLY A 135 -6.07 -7.62 -16.75
CA GLY A 135 -6.04 -7.06 -18.09
C GLY A 135 -4.64 -6.96 -18.68
N GLY A 136 -4.45 -6.00 -19.60
CA GLY A 136 -3.19 -5.80 -20.32
C GLY A 136 -2.06 -5.19 -19.49
N GLU A 137 -2.38 -4.59 -18.35
CA GLU A 137 -1.45 -3.87 -17.47
C GLU A 137 -1.47 -4.41 -16.03
N PRO A 138 -1.04 -5.68 -15.82
CA PRO A 138 -1.02 -6.28 -14.50
C PRO A 138 0.05 -5.64 -13.60
N PRO A 139 -0.05 -5.76 -12.26
CA PRO A 139 1.01 -5.33 -11.35
C PRO A 139 2.35 -5.95 -11.74
N THR A 140 3.39 -5.14 -11.90
CA THR A 140 4.73 -5.61 -12.21
C THR A 140 5.44 -6.12 -10.95
N VAL A 141 6.44 -7.00 -11.14
CA VAL A 141 7.29 -7.46 -10.03
C VAL A 141 7.99 -6.27 -9.35
N VAL A 142 8.44 -5.30 -10.14
CA VAL A 142 9.13 -4.10 -9.62
C VAL A 142 8.18 -3.24 -8.77
N GLN A 143 6.93 -3.08 -9.18
CA GLN A 143 5.92 -2.40 -8.37
C GLN A 143 5.72 -3.08 -7.01
N ILE A 144 5.58 -4.41 -7.01
CA ILE A 144 5.38 -5.19 -5.77
C ILE A 144 6.58 -5.07 -4.83
N GLU A 145 7.81 -5.16 -5.36
CA GLU A 145 9.03 -4.98 -4.57
C GLU A 145 9.16 -3.57 -4.01
N THR A 146 8.81 -2.56 -4.81
CA THR A 146 8.83 -1.16 -4.37
C THR A 146 7.76 -0.91 -3.32
N LEU A 147 6.55 -1.45 -3.47
CA LEU A 147 5.50 -1.39 -2.47
C LEU A 147 5.97 -2.00 -1.14
N ALA A 148 6.58 -3.19 -1.17
CA ALA A 148 7.09 -3.83 0.04
C ALA A 148 8.16 -2.97 0.74
N LYS A 149 9.09 -2.35 -0.03
CA LYS A 149 10.10 -1.42 0.50
C LYS A 149 9.47 -0.16 1.10
N ALA A 150 8.50 0.44 0.40
CA ALA A 150 7.78 1.63 0.87
C ALA A 150 7.01 1.34 2.18
N VAL A 151 6.30 0.21 2.25
CA VAL A 151 5.61 -0.24 3.48
C VAL A 151 6.60 -0.42 4.62
N ALA A 152 7.75 -1.07 4.38
CA ALA A 152 8.78 -1.27 5.41
C ALA A 152 9.33 0.08 5.94
N VAL A 153 9.60 1.04 5.05
CA VAL A 153 10.05 2.39 5.44
C VAL A 153 9.00 3.12 6.25
N LEU A 154 7.76 3.13 5.77
CA LEU A 154 6.65 3.83 6.42
C LEU A 154 6.35 3.24 7.80
N THR A 155 6.22 1.92 7.91
CA THR A 155 5.92 1.27 9.19
C THR A 155 7.02 1.45 10.21
N ALA A 156 8.29 1.37 9.80
CA ALA A 156 9.43 1.64 10.68
C ALA A 156 9.43 3.09 11.21
N CYS A 157 9.20 4.08 10.32
CA CYS A 157 9.22 5.50 10.72
C CYS A 157 7.98 5.92 11.52
N LEU A 158 6.83 5.29 11.26
CA LEU A 158 5.57 5.54 11.99
C LEU A 158 5.45 4.72 13.28
N GLU A 159 6.38 3.78 13.51
CA GLU A 159 6.34 2.79 14.62
C GLU A 159 5.06 1.93 14.59
N LEU A 160 4.68 1.50 13.40
CA LEU A 160 3.55 0.59 13.21
C LEU A 160 4.06 -0.86 13.11
N GLU A 161 3.44 -1.75 13.85
CA GLU A 161 3.63 -3.19 13.67
C GLU A 161 3.00 -3.62 12.33
N ILE A 162 3.68 -4.49 11.56
CA ILE A 162 3.13 -5.01 10.30
C ILE A 162 2.19 -6.18 10.61
N ASN A 163 0.90 -5.91 10.55
CA ASN A 163 -0.17 -6.90 10.68
C ASN A 163 -1.40 -6.47 9.87
N VAL A 164 -2.41 -7.31 9.79
CA VAL A 164 -3.62 -7.06 8.99
C VAL A 164 -4.47 -5.87 9.46
N LEU A 165 -4.24 -5.36 10.67
CA LEU A 165 -4.98 -4.20 11.20
C LEU A 165 -4.28 -2.88 10.89
N THR A 166 -2.98 -2.93 10.57
CA THR A 166 -2.13 -1.75 10.33
C THR A 166 -1.71 -1.63 8.88
N VAL A 167 -1.53 -2.75 8.17
CA VAL A 167 -1.22 -2.81 6.74
C VAL A 167 -2.24 -3.72 6.07
N THR A 168 -3.19 -3.12 5.37
CA THR A 168 -4.40 -3.79 4.91
C THR A 168 -4.61 -3.48 3.43
N THR A 169 -4.97 -4.47 2.62
CA THR A 169 -5.47 -4.21 1.27
C THR A 169 -6.89 -3.65 1.33
N HIS A 170 -7.29 -2.92 0.29
CA HIS A 170 -8.66 -2.40 0.19
C HIS A 170 -9.71 -3.52 0.37
N CYS A 171 -9.49 -4.67 -0.23
CA CYS A 171 -10.41 -5.82 -0.13
C CYS A 171 -10.46 -6.43 1.27
N GLU A 172 -9.32 -6.53 1.96
CA GLU A 172 -9.31 -7.02 3.35
C GLU A 172 -10.06 -6.07 4.28
N ALA A 173 -9.95 -4.75 4.05
CA ALA A 173 -10.68 -3.76 4.83
C ALA A 173 -12.20 -3.96 4.77
N VAL A 174 -12.73 -4.37 3.61
CA VAL A 174 -14.14 -4.71 3.41
C VAL A 174 -14.56 -5.90 4.26
N LEU A 175 -13.71 -6.94 4.34
CA LEU A 175 -14.01 -8.16 5.09
C LEU A 175 -14.08 -7.93 6.60
N PHE A 176 -13.28 -6.99 7.13
CA PHE A 176 -13.24 -6.72 8.58
C PHE A 176 -14.50 -6.02 9.10
N ASP A 177 -15.11 -5.16 8.30
CA ASP A 177 -16.19 -4.30 8.77
C ASP A 177 -17.55 -4.67 8.17
N GLY A 178 -17.62 -5.69 7.31
CA GLY A 178 -18.84 -6.06 6.56
C GLY A 178 -19.34 -4.92 5.66
N TYR A 179 -18.44 -4.01 5.30
CA TYR A 179 -18.71 -2.79 4.58
C TYR A 179 -17.89 -2.76 3.30
N GLY A 180 -18.57 -2.83 2.17
CA GLY A 180 -17.96 -2.85 0.85
C GLY A 180 -17.83 -1.46 0.22
N PRO A 181 -17.02 -1.32 -0.86
CA PRO A 181 -17.06 -0.18 -1.74
C PRO A 181 -18.39 -0.07 -2.48
#